data_bb579c1f813489a3d8c57d869784a1f5
#
_entry.id   bb579c1f813489a3d8c57d869784a1f5
#
_cell.length_a   1.000
_cell.length_b   1.000
_cell.length_c   1.000
_cell.angle_alpha   90.00
_cell.angle_beta   90.00
_cell.angle_gamma   90.00
#
_symmetry.space_group_name_H-M   'P 1'
#
loop_
_entity.id
_entity.type
_entity.pdbx_description
1 polymer ?
#
loop_
_entity_poly.entity_id
_entity_poly.type
_entity_poly.pdbx_seq_one_letter_code
_entity_poly.pdbx_strand_id
1 'polypeptide(L)'
;IAHAHNLQLDIAKLDFDAKLSEKGLLVMDMDSTAIQIECIDEIAKLAGTGELVSAITESAMRGELDFEQSLRRRVGTLKGAPESILQQVREKLPLMPGLIETIKTLQQHGWKTAIASGGFTYFADYLKSLLNLDFAASNQFEIIDGTLTGNVKGSVVDAQYKANTLQKLAEEYGIPRKNTLAIGDGANDLAMMNVAGLGVAFHAKPKVQQQAQIVVNFADLTALLCLLSANDRI
;
A
#
# COMPACT_ATOMS: atom_id res chain seq x y z
N ILE A 1 5.74 -7.94 -25.26
CA ILE A 1 5.67 -6.98 -24.13
C ILE A 1 5.76 -5.53 -24.65
N ALA A 2 6.80 -5.15 -25.42
CA ALA A 2 6.93 -3.78 -25.93
C ALA A 2 5.73 -3.31 -26.78
N HIS A 3 5.15 -4.20 -27.60
CA HIS A 3 3.98 -3.89 -28.42
C HIS A 3 2.71 -3.66 -27.59
N ALA A 4 2.53 -4.43 -26.50
CA ALA A 4 1.43 -4.25 -25.56
C ALA A 4 1.54 -2.91 -24.83
N HIS A 5 2.74 -2.51 -24.43
CA HIS A 5 2.99 -1.23 -23.78
C HIS A 5 2.59 -0.03 -24.66
N ASN A 6 2.92 -0.08 -25.97
CA ASN A 6 2.50 0.94 -26.92
C ASN A 6 0.98 1.02 -27.11
N LEU A 7 0.26 -0.05 -26.83
CA LEU A 7 -1.20 -0.14 -26.88
C LEU A 7 -1.87 0.11 -25.50
N GLN A 8 -1.08 0.43 -24.47
CA GLN A 8 -1.54 0.58 -23.07
C GLN A 8 -2.29 -0.67 -22.56
N LEU A 9 -1.75 -1.85 -22.86
CA LEU A 9 -2.29 -3.14 -22.44
C LEU A 9 -1.37 -3.79 -21.40
N ASP A 10 -1.95 -4.25 -20.31
CA ASP A 10 -1.28 -5.15 -19.37
C ASP A 10 -1.41 -6.60 -19.85
N ILE A 11 -0.32 -7.35 -19.81
CA ILE A 11 -0.27 -8.77 -20.13
C ILE A 11 0.34 -9.50 -18.95
N ALA A 12 -0.40 -10.46 -18.42
CA ALA A 12 0.06 -11.31 -17.32
C ALA A 12 0.11 -12.78 -17.74
N LYS A 13 1.14 -13.49 -17.26
CA LYS A 13 1.20 -14.94 -17.32
C LYS A 13 0.54 -15.51 -16.06
N LEU A 14 -0.40 -16.41 -16.22
CA LEU A 14 -1.09 -17.07 -15.11
C LEU A 14 -0.27 -18.29 -14.64
N ASP A 15 0.81 -18.04 -13.91
CA ASP A 15 1.67 -19.05 -13.30
C ASP A 15 1.65 -18.97 -11.77
N PHE A 16 0.48 -18.71 -11.21
CA PHE A 16 0.19 -18.65 -9.78
C PHE A 16 -1.06 -19.48 -9.47
N ASP A 17 -1.24 -19.84 -8.19
CA ASP A 17 -2.33 -20.75 -7.77
C ASP A 17 -3.58 -20.04 -7.24
N ALA A 18 -3.47 -18.75 -6.84
CA ALA A 18 -4.57 -18.01 -6.23
C ALA A 18 -5.79 -17.91 -7.16
N LYS A 19 -6.98 -18.20 -6.62
CA LYS A 19 -8.26 -18.20 -7.33
C LYS A 19 -9.28 -17.33 -6.62
N LEU A 20 -10.14 -16.64 -7.38
CA LEU A 20 -11.20 -15.81 -6.80
C LEU A 20 -12.20 -16.66 -6.00
N SER A 21 -12.50 -17.86 -6.47
CA SER A 21 -13.45 -18.81 -5.86
C SER A 21 -12.97 -19.44 -4.56
N GLU A 22 -11.68 -19.39 -4.26
CA GLU A 22 -11.11 -19.91 -3.01
C GLU A 22 -10.94 -18.78 -1.99
N LYS A 23 -11.05 -19.12 -0.69
CA LYS A 23 -10.76 -18.16 0.40
C LYS A 23 -9.30 -17.71 0.31
N GLY A 24 -9.08 -16.42 0.33
CA GLY A 24 -7.76 -15.83 0.22
C GLY A 24 -7.55 -14.63 1.15
N LEU A 25 -6.35 -14.09 1.10
CA LEU A 25 -5.93 -12.88 1.83
C LEU A 25 -5.30 -11.90 0.84
N LEU A 26 -5.85 -10.69 0.79
CA LEU A 26 -5.22 -9.54 0.16
C LEU A 26 -4.56 -8.67 1.24
N VAL A 27 -3.27 -8.38 1.08
CA VAL A 27 -2.58 -7.32 1.82
C VAL A 27 -2.07 -6.29 0.83
N MET A 28 -2.49 -5.04 0.98
CA MET A 28 -2.14 -3.94 0.08
C MET A 28 -1.39 -2.82 0.80
N ASP A 29 -0.53 -2.12 0.08
CA ASP A 29 -0.06 -0.82 0.52
C ASP A 29 -1.19 0.21 0.46
N MET A 30 -0.99 1.37 1.06
CA MET A 30 -1.98 2.46 1.11
C MET A 30 -1.64 3.54 0.08
N ASP A 31 -0.57 4.29 0.35
CA ASP A 31 -0.16 5.43 -0.47
C ASP A 31 0.23 4.95 -1.88
N SER A 32 -0.20 5.66 -2.91
CA SER A 32 0.02 5.31 -4.32
C SER A 32 -0.51 3.92 -4.76
N THR A 33 -1.25 3.21 -3.89
CA THR A 33 -1.83 1.88 -4.16
C THR A 33 -3.33 1.82 -3.86
N ALA A 34 -3.76 1.94 -2.61
CA ALA A 34 -5.18 2.05 -2.26
C ALA A 34 -5.72 3.47 -2.50
N ILE A 35 -4.86 4.47 -2.41
CA ILE A 35 -5.14 5.88 -2.68
C ILE A 35 -4.15 6.44 -3.69
N GLN A 36 -4.54 7.55 -4.37
CA GLN A 36 -3.76 8.13 -5.47
C GLN A 36 -2.69 9.13 -5.04
N ILE A 37 -2.43 9.27 -3.73
CA ILE A 37 -1.51 10.26 -3.17
C ILE A 37 -0.54 9.63 -2.18
N GLU A 38 0.53 10.38 -1.88
CA GLU A 38 1.39 10.19 -0.72
C GLU A 38 0.88 11.11 0.40
N CYS A 39 0.29 10.55 1.46
CA CYS A 39 -0.33 11.34 2.52
C CYS A 39 0.65 12.32 3.17
N ILE A 40 1.90 11.93 3.39
CA ILE A 40 2.90 12.79 4.02
C ILE A 40 3.23 14.02 3.17
N ASP A 41 3.19 13.90 1.85
CA ASP A 41 3.47 15.01 0.93
C ASP A 41 2.32 16.04 0.97
N GLU A 42 1.07 15.57 1.01
CA GLU A 42 -0.08 16.45 1.11
C GLU A 42 -0.14 17.16 2.48
N ILE A 43 0.18 16.44 3.56
CA ILE A 43 0.30 17.02 4.90
C ILE A 43 1.40 18.10 4.92
N ALA A 44 2.57 17.81 4.33
CA ALA A 44 3.69 18.73 4.29
C ALA A 44 3.38 20.00 3.48
N LYS A 45 2.63 19.88 2.37
CA LYS A 45 2.14 21.05 1.61
C LYS A 45 1.29 21.96 2.50
N LEU A 46 0.34 21.39 3.25
CA LEU A 46 -0.51 22.16 4.16
C LEU A 46 0.26 22.75 5.35
N ALA A 47 1.29 22.06 5.81
CA ALA A 47 2.18 22.54 6.88
C ALA A 47 3.23 23.55 6.41
N GLY A 48 3.33 23.82 5.09
CA GLY A 48 4.33 24.72 4.51
C GLY A 48 5.76 24.15 4.48
N THR A 49 5.90 22.82 4.56
CA THR A 49 7.20 22.11 4.61
C THR A 49 7.41 21.18 3.42
N GLY A 50 6.61 21.31 2.35
CA GLY A 50 6.63 20.41 1.20
C GLY A 50 8.01 20.31 0.54
N GLU A 51 8.74 21.41 0.36
CA GLU A 51 10.09 21.41 -0.23
C GLU A 51 11.09 20.63 0.62
N LEU A 52 11.00 20.73 1.95
CA LEU A 52 11.86 19.98 2.87
C LEU A 52 11.58 18.48 2.79
N VAL A 53 10.31 18.08 2.75
CA VAL A 53 9.91 16.67 2.61
C VAL A 53 10.37 16.11 1.27
N SER A 54 10.22 16.86 0.17
CA SER A 54 10.70 16.46 -1.15
C SER A 54 12.21 16.22 -1.16
N ALA A 55 13.01 17.13 -0.60
CA ALA A 55 14.47 17.00 -0.52
C ALA A 55 14.90 15.77 0.29
N ILE A 56 14.19 15.44 1.41
CA ILE A 56 14.46 14.25 2.21
C ILE A 56 14.11 12.98 1.41
N THR A 57 13.00 12.99 0.69
CA THR A 57 12.58 11.86 -0.16
C THR A 57 13.60 11.60 -1.27
N GLU A 58 14.09 12.64 -1.93
CA GLU A 58 15.15 12.52 -2.94
C GLU A 58 16.45 11.95 -2.38
N SER A 59 16.86 12.38 -1.17
CA SER A 59 18.03 11.85 -0.47
C SER A 59 17.89 10.35 -0.19
N ALA A 60 16.69 9.91 0.25
CA ALA A 60 16.40 8.48 0.44
C ALA A 60 16.42 7.70 -0.88
N MET A 61 15.90 8.28 -1.98
CA MET A 61 15.94 7.66 -3.31
C MET A 61 17.37 7.48 -3.85
N ARG A 62 18.31 8.35 -3.46
CA ARG A 62 19.73 8.19 -3.75
C ARG A 62 20.44 7.19 -2.84
N GLY A 63 19.76 6.62 -1.84
CA GLY A 63 20.31 5.65 -0.88
C GLY A 63 21.13 6.28 0.24
N GLU A 64 21.03 7.59 0.46
CA GLU A 64 21.72 8.33 1.53
C GLU A 64 21.03 8.15 2.89
N LEU A 65 19.76 7.74 2.88
CA LEU A 65 18.93 7.47 4.05
C LEU A 65 18.25 6.12 3.88
N ASP A 66 18.14 5.35 4.96
CA ASP A 66 17.24 4.21 5.02
C ASP A 66 15.78 4.67 5.20
N PHE A 67 14.84 3.70 5.13
CA PHE A 67 13.42 3.99 5.21
C PHE A 67 13.03 4.68 6.53
N GLU A 68 13.50 4.16 7.66
CA GLU A 68 13.17 4.71 8.98
C GLU A 68 13.76 6.10 9.18
N GLN A 69 15.01 6.32 8.78
CA GLN A 69 15.65 7.63 8.84
C GLN A 69 14.90 8.66 8.00
N SER A 70 14.51 8.29 6.78
CA SER A 70 13.73 9.15 5.89
C SER A 70 12.36 9.47 6.48
N LEU A 71 11.63 8.46 6.97
CA LEU A 71 10.32 8.64 7.58
C LEU A 71 10.40 9.61 8.77
N ARG A 72 11.31 9.36 9.73
CA ARG A 72 11.44 10.19 10.93
C ARG A 72 11.85 11.63 10.60
N ARG A 73 12.72 11.83 9.62
CA ARG A 73 13.10 13.18 9.16
C ARG A 73 11.92 13.91 8.53
N ARG A 74 11.16 13.26 7.65
CA ARG A 74 9.96 13.85 7.02
C ARG A 74 8.92 14.22 8.06
N VAL A 75 8.62 13.32 9.02
CA VAL A 75 7.70 13.60 10.13
C VAL A 75 8.23 14.74 11.01
N GLY A 76 9.55 14.80 11.25
CA GLY A 76 10.19 15.89 12.00
C GLY A 76 9.92 17.28 11.43
N THR A 77 9.76 17.41 10.11
CA THR A 77 9.41 18.70 9.46
C THR A 77 7.99 19.17 9.78
N LEU A 78 7.12 18.28 10.24
CA LEU A 78 5.72 18.57 10.57
C LEU A 78 5.55 19.06 12.03
N LYS A 79 6.63 19.17 12.79
CA LYS A 79 6.58 19.62 14.20
C LYS A 79 5.89 20.96 14.34
N GLY A 80 4.90 21.03 15.24
CA GLY A 80 4.12 22.24 15.51
C GLY A 80 2.92 22.43 14.59
N ALA A 81 2.73 21.58 13.57
CA ALA A 81 1.55 21.65 12.74
C ALA A 81 0.30 21.18 13.51
N PRO A 82 -0.86 21.83 13.31
CA PRO A 82 -2.10 21.42 13.98
C PRO A 82 -2.62 20.12 13.41
N GLU A 83 -3.19 19.25 14.27
CA GLU A 83 -3.80 17.97 13.86
C GLU A 83 -4.90 18.14 12.81
N SER A 84 -5.56 19.31 12.77
CA SER A 84 -6.61 19.60 11.79
C SER A 84 -6.17 19.50 10.32
N ILE A 85 -4.86 19.59 10.02
CA ILE A 85 -4.37 19.38 8.66
C ILE A 85 -4.54 17.93 8.19
N LEU A 86 -4.48 16.97 9.11
CA LEU A 86 -4.72 15.55 8.80
C LEU A 86 -6.17 15.35 8.34
N GLN A 87 -7.11 16.02 8.99
CA GLN A 87 -8.52 15.99 8.60
C GLN A 87 -8.73 16.59 7.19
N GLN A 88 -8.07 17.72 6.88
CA GLN A 88 -8.17 18.35 5.57
C GLN A 88 -7.68 17.43 4.43
N VAL A 89 -6.60 16.68 4.66
CA VAL A 89 -6.12 15.67 3.70
C VAL A 89 -7.13 14.52 3.58
N ARG A 90 -7.63 13.99 4.71
CA ARG A 90 -8.56 12.87 4.72
C ARG A 90 -9.89 13.19 4.01
N GLU A 91 -10.41 14.39 4.16
CA GLU A 91 -11.66 14.83 3.52
C GLU A 91 -11.58 14.84 1.99
N LYS A 92 -10.36 14.94 1.44
CA LYS A 92 -10.09 14.98 0.01
C LYS A 92 -9.37 13.73 -0.50
N LEU A 93 -9.34 12.66 0.31
CA LEU A 93 -8.56 11.47 0.03
C LEU A 93 -9.05 10.77 -1.26
N PRO A 94 -8.27 10.79 -2.36
CA PRO A 94 -8.69 10.20 -3.61
C PRO A 94 -8.43 8.69 -3.58
N LEU A 95 -9.51 7.90 -3.57
CA LEU A 95 -9.40 6.45 -3.67
C LEU A 95 -8.86 6.04 -5.05
N MET A 96 -8.08 4.97 -5.09
CA MET A 96 -7.62 4.41 -6.35
C MET A 96 -8.81 3.87 -7.14
N PRO A 97 -8.89 4.13 -8.47
CA PRO A 97 -9.93 3.55 -9.31
C PRO A 97 -10.03 2.02 -9.15
N GLY A 98 -11.24 1.51 -9.09
CA GLY A 98 -11.52 0.10 -8.89
C GLY A 98 -11.36 -0.42 -7.46
N LEU A 99 -10.88 0.38 -6.48
CA LEU A 99 -10.63 -0.07 -5.11
C LEU A 99 -11.90 -0.61 -4.44
N ILE A 100 -12.98 0.16 -4.45
CA ILE A 100 -14.23 -0.24 -3.76
C ILE A 100 -14.80 -1.52 -4.37
N GLU A 101 -14.80 -1.63 -5.68
CA GLU A 101 -15.30 -2.80 -6.40
C GLU A 101 -14.45 -4.03 -6.09
N THR A 102 -13.12 -3.89 -6.15
CA THR A 102 -12.17 -4.97 -5.85
C THR A 102 -12.35 -5.49 -4.44
N ILE A 103 -12.35 -4.61 -3.44
CA ILE A 103 -12.51 -5.01 -2.04
C ILE A 103 -13.85 -5.69 -1.79
N LYS A 104 -14.96 -5.11 -2.27
CA LYS A 104 -16.29 -5.71 -2.10
C LYS A 104 -16.40 -7.08 -2.75
N THR A 105 -15.88 -7.23 -3.97
CA THR A 105 -15.92 -8.51 -4.69
C THR A 105 -15.09 -9.57 -3.97
N LEU A 106 -13.89 -9.25 -3.53
CA LEU A 106 -13.05 -10.16 -2.75
C LEU A 106 -13.75 -10.60 -1.46
N GLN A 107 -14.32 -9.66 -0.70
CA GLN A 107 -15.06 -9.97 0.54
C GLN A 107 -16.29 -10.87 0.28
N GLN A 108 -17.02 -10.66 -0.82
CA GLN A 108 -18.14 -11.51 -1.23
C GLN A 108 -17.69 -12.95 -1.54
N HIS A 109 -16.45 -13.14 -1.99
CA HIS A 109 -15.86 -14.46 -2.22
C HIS A 109 -15.15 -15.02 -0.99
N GLY A 110 -15.31 -14.39 0.18
CA GLY A 110 -14.75 -14.86 1.43
C GLY A 110 -13.25 -14.56 1.62
N TRP A 111 -12.69 -13.66 0.82
CA TRP A 111 -11.34 -13.16 1.01
C TRP A 111 -11.25 -12.24 2.21
N LYS A 112 -10.15 -12.35 2.95
CA LYS A 112 -9.72 -11.39 3.95
C LYS A 112 -8.96 -10.24 3.28
N THR A 113 -9.18 -9.02 3.77
CA THR A 113 -8.61 -7.81 3.17
C THR A 113 -7.90 -6.96 4.23
N ALA A 114 -6.68 -6.52 3.92
CA ALA A 114 -5.84 -5.79 4.86
C ALA A 114 -5.01 -4.70 4.18
N ILE A 115 -4.65 -3.68 4.95
CA ILE A 115 -3.64 -2.67 4.62
C ILE A 115 -2.42 -2.88 5.52
N ALA A 116 -1.22 -2.85 4.93
CA ALA A 116 0.06 -2.76 5.63
C ALA A 116 0.90 -1.65 4.96
N SER A 117 1.02 -0.49 5.61
CA SER A 117 1.54 0.72 4.99
C SER A 117 2.63 1.41 5.81
N GLY A 118 3.63 1.95 5.12
CA GLY A 118 4.58 2.91 5.70
C GLY A 118 3.97 4.30 5.98
N GLY A 119 2.70 4.53 5.59
CA GLY A 119 1.93 5.72 5.91
C GLY A 119 1.47 5.77 7.37
N PHE A 120 0.29 6.33 7.65
CA PHE A 120 -0.14 6.65 9.02
C PHE A 120 -1.53 6.13 9.37
N THR A 121 -1.70 5.71 10.64
CA THR A 121 -2.93 5.15 11.21
C THR A 121 -4.14 6.05 11.00
N TYR A 122 -3.96 7.37 11.04
CA TYR A 122 -5.02 8.34 10.81
C TYR A 122 -5.78 8.09 9.49
N PHE A 123 -5.07 7.66 8.45
CA PHE A 123 -5.64 7.34 7.13
C PHE A 123 -5.94 5.85 6.98
N ALA A 124 -5.06 4.99 7.45
CA ALA A 124 -5.24 3.53 7.33
C ALA A 124 -6.47 3.05 8.12
N ASP A 125 -6.72 3.57 9.32
CA ASP A 125 -7.89 3.23 10.13
C ASP A 125 -9.18 3.80 9.53
N TYR A 126 -9.10 4.99 8.90
CA TYR A 126 -10.21 5.54 8.13
C TYR A 126 -10.58 4.64 6.95
N LEU A 127 -9.59 4.20 6.16
CA LEU A 127 -9.83 3.28 5.04
C LEU A 127 -10.31 1.91 5.52
N LYS A 128 -9.78 1.40 6.63
CA LYS A 128 -10.27 0.17 7.25
C LYS A 128 -11.76 0.26 7.56
N SER A 129 -12.19 1.35 8.16
CA SER A 129 -13.61 1.59 8.49
C SER A 129 -14.45 1.78 7.24
N LEU A 130 -13.99 2.57 6.27
CA LEU A 130 -14.70 2.89 5.03
C LEU A 130 -14.93 1.66 4.17
N LEU A 131 -13.95 0.78 4.07
CA LEU A 131 -13.94 -0.41 3.20
C LEU A 131 -14.26 -1.70 3.95
N ASN A 132 -14.52 -1.62 5.28
CA ASN A 132 -14.73 -2.77 6.15
C ASN A 132 -13.59 -3.81 6.04
N LEU A 133 -12.33 -3.34 6.08
CA LEU A 133 -11.17 -4.22 6.01
C LEU A 133 -11.02 -5.01 7.32
N ASP A 134 -10.51 -6.23 7.22
CA ASP A 134 -10.24 -7.09 8.38
C ASP A 134 -9.10 -6.55 9.25
N PHE A 135 -8.08 -5.95 8.63
CA PHE A 135 -6.88 -5.47 9.33
C PHE A 135 -6.29 -4.22 8.69
N ALA A 136 -5.63 -3.38 9.50
CA ALA A 136 -4.77 -2.30 9.04
C ALA A 136 -3.57 -2.14 9.99
N ALA A 137 -2.37 -1.96 9.42
CA ALA A 137 -1.16 -1.61 10.14
C ALA A 137 -0.44 -0.47 9.42
N SER A 138 0.00 0.53 10.19
CA SER A 138 0.76 1.68 9.70
C SER A 138 1.42 2.42 10.86
N ASN A 139 2.25 3.41 10.54
CA ASN A 139 2.92 4.23 11.56
C ASN A 139 1.92 5.15 12.26
N GLN A 140 2.27 5.61 13.44
CA GLN A 140 1.43 6.52 14.21
C GLN A 140 2.16 7.84 14.46
N PHE A 141 1.51 8.97 14.15
CA PHE A 141 1.98 10.28 14.60
C PHE A 141 1.90 10.39 16.11
N GLU A 142 2.89 11.03 16.72
CA GLU A 142 2.75 11.51 18.08
C GLU A 142 2.07 12.89 18.06
N ILE A 143 0.90 12.96 18.71
CA ILE A 143 0.08 14.19 18.80
C ILE A 143 -0.10 14.51 20.26
N ILE A 144 0.18 15.76 20.65
CA ILE A 144 0.00 16.28 22.00
C ILE A 144 -0.79 17.60 21.87
N ASP A 145 -1.88 17.71 22.62
CA ASP A 145 -2.74 18.91 22.65
C ASP A 145 -3.15 19.38 21.24
N GLY A 146 -3.53 18.43 20.36
CA GLY A 146 -3.97 18.73 19.00
C GLY A 146 -2.86 19.21 18.06
N THR A 147 -1.59 18.96 18.40
CA THR A 147 -0.41 19.39 17.65
C THR A 147 0.54 18.24 17.39
N LEU A 148 1.03 18.12 16.16
CA LEU A 148 2.04 17.14 15.76
C LEU A 148 3.37 17.47 16.45
N THR A 149 3.95 16.52 17.19
CA THR A 149 5.24 16.72 17.86
C THR A 149 6.44 16.60 16.93
N GLY A 150 6.24 16.06 15.72
CA GLY A 150 7.30 15.71 14.77
C GLY A 150 7.89 14.32 15.02
N ASN A 151 7.29 13.50 15.87
CA ASN A 151 7.75 12.15 16.15
C ASN A 151 6.79 11.08 15.61
N VAL A 152 7.37 9.90 15.33
CA VAL A 152 6.64 8.66 15.07
C VAL A 152 6.57 7.86 16.35
N LYS A 153 5.37 7.41 16.73
CA LYS A 153 5.12 6.64 17.95
C LYS A 153 5.40 5.15 17.72
N GLY A 154 6.14 4.54 18.60
CA GLY A 154 6.42 3.11 18.54
C GLY A 154 7.42 2.69 17.44
N SER A 155 7.36 1.41 17.06
CA SER A 155 8.18 0.83 15.99
C SER A 155 7.65 1.21 14.61
N VAL A 156 8.58 1.35 13.65
CA VAL A 156 8.24 1.72 12.28
C VAL A 156 7.73 0.50 11.50
N VAL A 157 6.69 0.71 10.71
CA VAL A 157 6.18 -0.27 9.74
C VAL A 157 7.05 -0.18 8.49
N ASP A 158 8.06 -1.02 8.43
CA ASP A 158 9.00 -1.16 7.32
C ASP A 158 8.65 -2.32 6.38
N ALA A 159 9.51 -2.59 5.40
CA ALA A 159 9.31 -3.69 4.45
C ALA A 159 9.20 -5.07 5.12
N GLN A 160 10.03 -5.33 6.15
CA GLN A 160 9.99 -6.60 6.88
C GLN A 160 8.72 -6.72 7.72
N TYR A 161 8.28 -5.63 8.33
CA TYR A 161 7.02 -5.59 9.06
C TYR A 161 5.82 -5.93 8.16
N LYS A 162 5.77 -5.36 6.93
CA LYS A 162 4.73 -5.68 5.95
C LYS A 162 4.72 -7.17 5.59
N ALA A 163 5.89 -7.76 5.33
CA ALA A 163 6.03 -9.18 5.03
C ALA A 163 5.57 -10.08 6.20
N ASN A 164 6.00 -9.76 7.42
CA ASN A 164 5.60 -10.46 8.63
C ASN A 164 4.08 -10.34 8.89
N THR A 165 3.50 -9.19 8.59
CA THR A 165 2.05 -8.96 8.73
C THR A 165 1.27 -9.88 7.79
N LEU A 166 1.66 -10.00 6.53
CA LEU A 166 1.01 -10.93 5.59
C LEU A 166 1.07 -12.36 6.09
N GLN A 167 2.27 -12.83 6.51
CA GLN A 167 2.45 -14.20 7.00
C GLN A 167 1.61 -14.48 8.26
N LYS A 168 1.64 -13.55 9.21
CA LYS A 168 0.86 -13.67 10.46
C LYS A 168 -0.64 -13.72 10.19
N LEU A 169 -1.16 -12.84 9.33
CA LEU A 169 -2.59 -12.83 8.99
C LEU A 169 -2.99 -14.09 8.22
N ALA A 170 -2.14 -14.59 7.31
CA ALA A 170 -2.40 -15.84 6.60
C ALA A 170 -2.51 -17.03 7.59
N GLU A 171 -1.62 -17.10 8.56
CA GLU A 171 -1.67 -18.11 9.62
C GLU A 171 -2.92 -17.97 10.50
N GLU A 172 -3.20 -16.75 10.98
CA GLU A 172 -4.35 -16.43 11.85
C GLU A 172 -5.69 -16.79 11.20
N TYR A 173 -5.83 -16.51 9.89
CA TYR A 173 -7.06 -16.80 9.15
C TYR A 173 -7.08 -18.22 8.52
N GLY A 174 -6.02 -18.99 8.69
CA GLY A 174 -5.90 -20.35 8.12
C GLY A 174 -5.87 -20.34 6.58
N ILE A 175 -5.28 -19.30 5.98
CA ILE A 175 -5.18 -19.14 4.52
C ILE A 175 -3.82 -19.64 4.05
N PRO A 176 -3.75 -20.64 3.13
CA PRO A 176 -2.49 -21.13 2.62
C PRO A 176 -1.77 -20.05 1.78
N ARG A 177 -0.43 -20.06 1.81
CA ARG A 177 0.38 -19.06 1.09
C ARG A 177 -0.07 -18.89 -0.37
N LYS A 178 -0.40 -19.99 -1.06
CA LYS A 178 -0.82 -19.95 -2.48
C LYS A 178 -2.03 -19.03 -2.74
N ASN A 179 -2.89 -18.83 -1.72
CA ASN A 179 -4.08 -17.96 -1.79
C ASN A 179 -3.86 -16.60 -1.12
N THR A 180 -2.60 -16.18 -0.96
CA THR A 180 -2.27 -14.82 -0.50
C THR A 180 -1.86 -13.94 -1.67
N LEU A 181 -2.32 -12.69 -1.67
CA LEU A 181 -2.00 -11.68 -2.66
C LEU A 181 -1.43 -10.45 -1.95
N ALA A 182 -0.29 -9.96 -2.43
CA ALA A 182 0.31 -8.71 -2.00
C ALA A 182 0.38 -7.73 -3.17
N ILE A 183 0.02 -6.47 -2.94
CA ILE A 183 0.05 -5.41 -3.95
C ILE A 183 0.64 -4.12 -3.38
N GLY A 184 1.47 -3.46 -4.18
CA GLY A 184 2.10 -2.18 -3.86
C GLY A 184 2.84 -1.58 -5.04
N ASP A 185 3.37 -0.36 -4.88
CA ASP A 185 4.10 0.38 -5.91
C ASP A 185 5.59 0.58 -5.60
N GLY A 186 5.96 0.42 -4.33
CA GLY A 186 7.28 0.80 -3.80
C GLY A 186 8.24 -0.35 -3.51
N ALA A 187 9.52 -0.03 -3.38
CA ALA A 187 10.55 -1.01 -3.01
C ALA A 187 10.33 -1.61 -1.60
N ASN A 188 9.65 -0.88 -0.72
CA ASN A 188 9.23 -1.32 0.61
C ASN A 188 8.13 -2.39 0.59
N ASP A 189 7.50 -2.65 -0.58
CA ASP A 189 6.49 -3.69 -0.75
C ASP A 189 7.07 -5.01 -1.24
N LEU A 190 8.29 -5.00 -1.79
CA LEU A 190 8.90 -6.18 -2.38
C LEU A 190 9.03 -7.36 -1.42
N ALA A 191 9.38 -7.10 -0.15
CA ALA A 191 9.47 -8.16 0.85
C ALA A 191 8.11 -8.84 1.07
N MET A 192 7.02 -8.06 1.13
CA MET A 192 5.65 -8.56 1.25
C MET A 192 5.22 -9.33 -0.01
N MET A 193 5.51 -8.80 -1.20
CA MET A 193 5.22 -9.47 -2.47
C MET A 193 5.94 -10.82 -2.59
N ASN A 194 7.19 -10.91 -2.17
CA ASN A 194 8.00 -12.13 -2.25
C ASN A 194 7.50 -13.26 -1.34
N VAL A 195 6.91 -12.95 -0.19
CA VAL A 195 6.38 -13.97 0.72
C VAL A 195 4.94 -14.37 0.37
N ALA A 196 4.23 -13.57 -0.41
CA ALA A 196 2.90 -13.88 -0.91
C ALA A 196 2.90 -15.03 -1.93
N GLY A 197 1.74 -15.62 -2.18
CA GLY A 197 1.50 -16.54 -3.28
C GLY A 197 1.45 -15.83 -4.63
N LEU A 198 0.96 -14.57 -4.63
CA LEU A 198 0.91 -13.69 -5.79
C LEU A 198 1.35 -12.27 -5.37
N GLY A 199 2.46 -11.80 -5.92
CA GLY A 199 2.98 -10.45 -5.74
C GLY A 199 2.70 -9.59 -6.97
N VAL A 200 2.00 -8.47 -6.80
CA VAL A 200 1.60 -7.56 -7.88
C VAL A 200 2.22 -6.18 -7.70
N ALA A 201 3.02 -5.76 -8.66
CA ALA A 201 3.48 -4.38 -8.78
C ALA A 201 2.40 -3.56 -9.50
N PHE A 202 1.81 -2.59 -8.81
CA PHE A 202 0.71 -1.79 -9.32
C PHE A 202 1.16 -0.34 -9.55
N HIS A 203 1.12 0.13 -10.80
CA HIS A 203 1.61 1.46 -11.21
C HIS A 203 2.99 1.77 -10.62
N ALA A 204 3.80 0.73 -10.47
CA ALA A 204 5.01 0.73 -9.67
C ALA A 204 6.20 1.34 -10.40
N LYS A 205 7.21 1.72 -9.62
CA LYS A 205 8.50 2.18 -10.15
C LYS A 205 9.21 1.07 -10.95
N PRO A 206 10.00 1.39 -12.00
CA PRO A 206 10.60 0.38 -12.87
C PRO A 206 11.40 -0.70 -12.13
N LYS A 207 12.10 -0.33 -11.05
CA LYS A 207 12.90 -1.26 -10.23
C LYS A 207 12.03 -2.28 -9.48
N VAL A 208 10.82 -1.90 -9.10
CA VAL A 208 9.83 -2.77 -8.46
C VAL A 208 9.21 -3.71 -9.49
N GLN A 209 8.85 -3.19 -10.66
CA GLN A 209 8.31 -3.98 -11.77
C GLN A 209 9.23 -5.14 -12.18
N GLN A 210 10.55 -4.94 -12.15
CA GLN A 210 11.54 -5.98 -12.51
C GLN A 210 11.58 -7.16 -11.53
N GLN A 211 11.05 -6.99 -10.33
CA GLN A 211 11.13 -7.98 -9.24
C GLN A 211 9.77 -8.59 -8.88
N ALA A 212 8.68 -7.98 -9.33
CA ALA A 212 7.34 -8.48 -9.06
C ALA A 212 6.98 -9.63 -10.01
N GLN A 213 6.09 -10.50 -9.56
CA GLN A 213 5.57 -11.63 -10.33
C GLN A 213 4.62 -11.17 -11.43
N ILE A 214 3.74 -10.23 -11.11
CA ILE A 214 2.81 -9.59 -12.04
C ILE A 214 3.00 -8.07 -11.98
N VAL A 215 2.85 -7.42 -13.14
CA VAL A 215 2.94 -5.96 -13.26
C VAL A 215 1.65 -5.44 -13.90
N VAL A 216 1.01 -4.47 -13.24
CA VAL A 216 -0.15 -3.72 -13.74
C VAL A 216 0.26 -2.26 -13.91
N ASN A 217 0.29 -1.77 -15.15
CA ASN A 217 0.71 -0.40 -15.49
C ASN A 217 -0.43 0.51 -15.93
N PHE A 218 -1.46 -0.03 -16.53
CA PHE A 218 -2.51 0.74 -17.21
C PHE A 218 -3.90 0.51 -16.63
N ALA A 219 -4.20 -0.74 -16.25
CA ALA A 219 -5.49 -1.08 -15.66
C ALA A 219 -5.62 -0.50 -14.23
N ASP A 220 -6.85 -0.38 -13.77
CA ASP A 220 -7.15 -0.06 -12.37
C ASP A 220 -7.09 -1.30 -11.47
N LEU A 221 -7.47 -1.16 -10.20
CA LEU A 221 -7.39 -2.26 -9.23
C LEU A 221 -8.30 -3.46 -9.55
N THR A 222 -9.29 -3.31 -10.43
CA THR A 222 -10.12 -4.45 -10.88
C THR A 222 -9.33 -5.48 -11.69
N ALA A 223 -8.12 -5.13 -12.15
CA ALA A 223 -7.19 -6.08 -12.75
C ALA A 223 -6.93 -7.30 -11.84
N LEU A 224 -6.93 -7.11 -10.51
CA LEU A 224 -6.77 -8.21 -9.55
C LEU A 224 -7.91 -9.23 -9.67
N LEU A 225 -9.15 -8.75 -9.86
CA LEU A 225 -10.31 -9.63 -10.07
C LEU A 225 -10.20 -10.38 -11.40
N CYS A 226 -9.73 -9.70 -12.45
CA CYS A 226 -9.48 -10.33 -13.74
C CYS A 226 -8.45 -11.45 -13.64
N LEU A 227 -7.32 -11.21 -12.96
CA LEU A 227 -6.26 -12.21 -12.74
C LEU A 227 -6.79 -13.43 -11.99
N LEU A 228 -7.44 -13.22 -10.84
CA LEU A 228 -7.95 -14.30 -10.00
C LEU A 228 -9.06 -15.10 -10.69
N SER A 229 -10.02 -14.42 -11.35
CA SER A 229 -11.13 -15.09 -12.04
C SER A 229 -10.69 -15.80 -13.32
N ALA A 230 -9.67 -15.29 -14.02
CA ALA A 230 -9.10 -16.00 -15.16
C ALA A 230 -8.44 -17.32 -14.72
N ASN A 231 -7.79 -17.32 -13.56
CA ASN A 231 -7.16 -18.52 -12.99
C ASN A 231 -8.19 -19.55 -12.47
N ASP A 232 -9.43 -19.14 -12.15
CA ASP A 232 -10.52 -20.07 -11.81
C ASP A 232 -10.95 -20.96 -13.00
N ARG A 233 -10.60 -20.56 -14.23
CA ARG A 233 -11.02 -21.24 -15.47
C ARG A 233 -9.98 -22.22 -16.00
N ILE A 234 -8.79 -22.24 -15.40
CA ILE A 234 -7.69 -23.12 -15.73
C ILE A 234 -7.61 -24.27 -14.73
#